data_3f590ee7a57b83768fad51235c2abcf2
#
_entry.id   3f590ee7a57b83768fad51235c2abcf2
#
_cell.length_a   1.000
_cell.length_b   1.000
_cell.length_c   1.000
_cell.angle_alpha   90.00
_cell.angle_beta   90.00
_cell.angle_gamma   90.00
#
_symmetry.space_group_name_H-M   'P 1'
#
loop_
_entity.id
_entity.type
_entity.pdbx_description
1 polymer ?
#
loop_
_entity_poly.entity_id
_entity_poly.type
_entity_poly.pdbx_seq_one_letter_code
_entity_poly.pdbx_strand_id
1 'polypeptide(L)' 'MKIIKHSLQFVTEVDETNPTAQQLLALPEQTQIMFLEGMLKELLVPALKPAIDKVNEGGSWAILKVAE' A
#
# COMPACT_ATOMS: atom_id res chain seq x y z
N MET A 1 1.37 8.80 25.31
CA MET A 1 2.09 8.53 24.04
C MET A 1 1.26 9.06 22.88
N LYS A 2 1.89 9.74 21.96
CA LYS A 2 1.20 10.29 20.80
C LYS A 2 1.32 9.35 19.60
N ILE A 3 0.22 9.12 18.90
CA ILE A 3 0.20 8.31 17.67
C ILE A 3 0.02 9.25 16.49
N ILE A 4 0.95 9.17 15.54
CA ILE A 4 0.87 9.94 14.29
C ILE A 4 0.61 8.94 13.16
N LYS A 5 -0.54 9.08 12.51
CA LYS A 5 -0.87 8.26 11.33
C LYS A 5 -0.45 9.01 10.08
N HIS A 6 0.30 8.34 9.23
CA HIS A 6 0.75 8.92 7.98
C HIS A 6 0.75 7.85 6.88
N SER A 7 0.78 8.27 5.64
CA SER A 7 0.70 7.36 4.50
C SER A 7 1.48 7.90 3.30
N LEU A 8 1.80 6.98 2.40
CA LEU A 8 2.32 7.32 1.08
C LEU A 8 1.17 7.20 0.08
N GLN A 9 1.19 8.07 -0.93
CA GLN A 9 0.24 8.00 -2.02
C GLN A 9 0.84 7.20 -3.18
N PHE A 10 0.09 6.24 -3.70
CA PHE A 10 0.48 5.45 -4.85
C PHE A 10 -0.39 5.78 -6.05
N VAL A 11 0.20 5.68 -7.23
CA VAL A 11 -0.50 5.86 -8.49
C VAL A 11 -0.28 4.61 -9.32
N THR A 12 -1.36 4.05 -9.87
CA THR A 12 -1.29 2.91 -10.77
C THR A 12 -1.61 3.37 -12.18
N GLU A 13 -0.67 3.22 -13.10
CA GLU A 13 -0.90 3.45 -14.51
C GLU A 13 -1.43 2.16 -15.13
N VAL A 14 -2.54 2.27 -15.85
CA VAL A 14 -3.25 1.11 -16.41
C VAL A 14 -3.19 1.16 -17.92
N ASP A 15 -2.73 0.08 -18.55
CA ASP A 15 -2.75 -0.07 -20.00
C ASP A 15 -4.16 -0.47 -20.44
N GLU A 16 -4.91 0.47 -20.99
CA GLU A 16 -6.29 0.29 -21.41
C GLU A 16 -6.46 -0.73 -22.54
N THR A 17 -5.39 -1.05 -23.25
CA THR A 17 -5.44 -2.03 -24.35
C THR A 17 -5.30 -3.47 -23.86
N ASN A 18 -4.90 -3.68 -22.60
CA ASN A 18 -4.73 -5.00 -22.05
C ASN A 18 -6.08 -5.58 -21.60
N PRO A 19 -6.42 -6.85 -22.00
CA PRO A 19 -7.70 -7.45 -21.62
C PRO A 19 -7.93 -7.53 -20.10
N THR A 20 -6.88 -7.80 -19.32
CA THR A 20 -6.98 -7.83 -17.86
C THR A 20 -7.30 -6.45 -17.29
N ALA A 21 -6.65 -5.41 -17.83
CA ALA A 21 -6.92 -4.04 -17.43
C ALA A 21 -8.35 -3.63 -17.78
N GLN A 22 -8.86 -4.08 -18.92
CA GLN A 22 -10.23 -3.79 -19.32
C GLN A 22 -11.25 -4.37 -18.34
N GLN A 23 -10.98 -5.55 -17.79
CA GLN A 23 -11.83 -6.14 -16.75
C GLN A 23 -11.85 -5.28 -15.47
N LEU A 24 -10.70 -4.77 -15.07
CA LEU A 24 -10.60 -3.87 -13.93
C LEU A 24 -11.38 -2.58 -14.19
N LEU A 25 -11.19 -1.97 -15.37
CA LEU A 25 -11.82 -0.71 -15.73
C LEU A 25 -13.33 -0.82 -15.91
N ALA A 26 -13.86 -2.03 -16.11
CA ALA A 26 -15.31 -2.28 -16.18
C ALA A 26 -15.97 -2.22 -14.79
N LEU A 27 -15.21 -2.26 -13.72
CA LEU A 27 -15.72 -2.18 -12.35
C LEU A 27 -16.00 -0.72 -11.95
N PRO A 28 -16.90 -0.49 -10.98
CA PRO A 28 -17.05 0.85 -10.41
C PRO A 28 -15.71 1.38 -9.87
N GLU A 29 -15.51 2.68 -9.96
CA GLU A 29 -14.24 3.31 -9.59
C GLU A 29 -13.80 2.96 -8.16
N GLN A 30 -14.74 2.97 -7.23
CA GLN A 30 -14.42 2.65 -5.84
C GLN A 30 -13.97 1.19 -5.68
N THR A 31 -14.56 0.28 -6.44
CA THR A 31 -14.16 -1.13 -6.45
C THR A 31 -12.76 -1.29 -7.05
N GLN A 32 -12.43 -0.53 -8.10
CA GLN A 32 -11.09 -0.51 -8.68
C GLN A 32 -10.04 -0.14 -7.63
N ILE A 33 -10.30 0.93 -6.88
CA ILE A 33 -9.39 1.39 -5.83
C ILE A 33 -9.22 0.34 -4.73
N MET A 34 -10.31 -0.27 -4.29
CA MET A 34 -10.27 -1.31 -3.27
C MET A 34 -9.46 -2.52 -3.72
N PHE A 35 -9.62 -2.92 -4.98
CA PHE A 35 -8.87 -4.04 -5.54
C PHE A 35 -7.36 -3.74 -5.57
N LEU A 36 -6.98 -2.57 -6.08
CA LEU A 36 -5.58 -2.18 -6.19
C LEU A 36 -4.93 -2.03 -4.82
N GLU A 37 -5.63 -1.42 -3.87
CA GLU A 37 -5.10 -1.25 -2.52
C GLU A 37 -4.97 -2.58 -1.79
N GLY A 38 -5.94 -3.48 -1.97
CA GLY A 38 -5.87 -4.82 -1.38
C GLY A 38 -4.69 -5.62 -1.91
N MET A 39 -4.44 -5.57 -3.21
CA MET A 39 -3.30 -6.23 -3.84
C MET A 39 -1.97 -5.65 -3.33
N LEU A 40 -1.86 -4.32 -3.26
CA LEU A 40 -0.69 -3.66 -2.74
C LEU A 40 -0.43 -4.04 -1.27
N LYS A 41 -1.48 -4.07 -0.46
CA LYS A 41 -1.35 -4.44 0.94
C LYS A 41 -0.79 -5.84 1.11
N GLU A 42 -1.29 -6.81 0.34
CA GLU A 42 -0.82 -8.20 0.41
C GLU A 42 0.63 -8.34 -0.02
N LEU A 43 1.06 -7.60 -1.04
CA LEU A 43 2.40 -7.73 -1.62
C LEU A 43 3.43 -6.88 -0.89
N LEU A 44 3.06 -5.66 -0.49
CA LEU A 44 4.00 -4.70 0.07
C LEU A 44 4.23 -4.87 1.57
N VAL A 45 3.23 -5.26 2.33
CA VAL A 45 3.39 -5.38 3.77
C VAL A 45 4.52 -6.35 4.15
N PRO A 46 4.60 -7.57 3.58
CA PRO A 46 5.74 -8.44 3.84
C PRO A 46 7.07 -7.87 3.35
N ALA A 47 7.07 -7.17 2.20
CA ALA A 47 8.27 -6.57 1.65
C ALA A 47 8.77 -5.37 2.45
N LEU A 48 7.89 -4.68 3.15
CA LEU A 48 8.24 -3.53 3.98
C LEU A 48 8.84 -3.91 5.33
N LYS A 49 8.63 -5.14 5.77
CA LYS A 49 9.10 -5.56 7.09
C LYS A 49 10.58 -5.32 7.33
N PRO A 50 11.51 -5.68 6.42
CA PRO A 50 12.92 -5.37 6.61
C PRO A 50 13.21 -3.88 6.70
N ALA A 51 12.50 -3.06 5.93
CA ALA A 51 12.67 -1.61 5.96
C ALA A 51 12.17 -1.02 7.29
N ILE A 52 11.04 -1.50 7.78
CA ILE A 52 10.47 -1.09 9.06
C ILE A 52 11.42 -1.47 10.21
N ASP A 53 11.94 -2.69 10.19
CA ASP A 53 12.89 -3.16 11.20
C ASP A 53 14.14 -2.28 11.20
N LYS A 54 14.64 -1.92 10.03
CA LYS A 54 15.81 -1.06 9.89
C LYS A 54 15.58 0.34 10.45
N VAL A 55 14.41 0.91 10.21
CA VAL A 55 14.04 2.21 10.78
C VAL A 55 13.99 2.13 12.30
N ASN A 56 13.43 1.06 12.84
CA ASN A 56 13.26 0.89 14.26
C ASN A 56 14.58 0.61 15.00
N GLU A 57 15.58 0.05 14.31
CA GLU A 57 16.92 -0.12 14.87
C GLU A 57 17.59 1.20 15.23
N GLY A 58 17.31 2.23 14.48
CA GLY A 58 18.00 3.53 14.58
C GLY A 58 17.58 4.39 15.76
N GLY A 59 16.51 4.04 16.48
CA GLY A 59 16.05 4.93 17.53
C GLY A 59 15.09 4.30 18.52
N SER A 60 15.19 4.78 19.76
CA SER A 60 14.27 4.42 20.82
C SER A 60 13.18 5.46 21.05
N TRP A 61 13.20 6.57 20.30
CA TRP A 61 12.25 7.68 20.45
C TRP A 61 10.96 7.48 19.68
N ALA A 62 10.95 6.58 18.70
CA ALA A 62 9.79 6.34 17.87
C ALA A 62 9.81 4.89 17.35
N ILE A 63 8.64 4.34 17.12
CA ILE A 63 8.48 3.00 16.53
C ILE A 63 7.53 3.12 15.34
N LEU A 64 7.99 2.66 14.18
CA LEU A 64 7.20 2.60 12.96
C LEU A 64 6.45 1.26 12.90
N LYS A 65 5.16 1.32 12.65
CA LYS A 65 4.31 0.14 12.51
C LYS A 65 3.39 0.29 11.32
N VAL A 66 2.99 -0.83 10.72
CA VAL A 66 1.93 -0.84 9.71
C VAL A 66 0.59 -0.71 10.43
N ALA A 67 -0.20 0.28 10.03
CA ALA A 67 -1.55 0.46 10.56
C ALA A 67 -2.50 -0.57 9.94
N GLU A 68 -3.33 -1.17 10.76
CA GLU A 68 -4.38 -2.07 10.30
C GLU A 68 -5.68 -1.31 10.08
#